data_1e7fa074773470d60732b466eb3fedce
#
_entry.id   1e7fa074773470d60732b466eb3fedce
#
_cell.length_a   1.000
_cell.length_b   1.000
_cell.length_c   1.000
_cell.angle_alpha   90.00
_cell.angle_beta   90.00
_cell.angle_gamma   90.00
#
_symmetry.space_group_name_H-M   'P 1'
#
loop_
_entity.id
_entity.type
_entity.pdbx_description
1 polymer ?
#
loop_
_entity_poly.entity_id
_entity_poly.type
_entity_poly.pdbx_seq_one_letter_code
_entity_poly.pdbx_strand_id
1 'polypeptide(L)'
;MTSLNDLIKDSRKIEIRAKGLVDDNLSGEYKTAFKGRGIDFHDLREYLHGDEVRSIDWNTTARTGDPYVKQFVEQRELSIYLAVDITKSINYGSINKSRHHLAALISTVLSLSAARNGDRVGFIFFSNKIEHFAEPQKGQIHCMKILRKLINHDPPPAISSPGACLEFIMKRQKKRSMIFLISDFLSEGFENELKICSHKNDLVAIQIIDPAEIELPTAGKVYVKNPENDKSYLMDTNDKSIQENYKSQRNKWQENLNNIFKLNKIDHLKLINDENCDPAKALKILFKSRATNNR
;
A
#
# COMPACT_ATOMS: atom_id res chain seq x y z
N MET A 1 -2.92 2.00 29.37
CA MET A 1 -1.71 1.22 29.00
C MET A 1 -2.18 -0.14 28.48
N THR A 2 -2.04 -0.36 27.20
CA THR A 2 -2.37 -1.66 26.57
C THR A 2 -1.35 -2.69 27.04
N SER A 3 -1.79 -3.83 27.58
CA SER A 3 -0.85 -4.83 28.08
C SER A 3 -0.10 -5.50 26.92
N LEU A 4 1.11 -6.01 27.15
CA LEU A 4 1.89 -6.76 26.17
C LEU A 4 1.08 -7.93 25.57
N ASN A 5 0.24 -8.56 26.41
CA ASN A 5 -0.66 -9.63 25.99
C ASN A 5 -1.76 -9.16 25.02
N ASP A 6 -2.25 -7.93 25.16
CA ASP A 6 -3.26 -7.36 24.25
C ASP A 6 -2.66 -7.04 22.89
N LEU A 7 -1.44 -6.49 22.85
CA LEU A 7 -0.69 -6.23 21.62
C LEU A 7 -0.39 -7.53 20.85
N ILE A 8 0.02 -8.58 21.55
CA ILE A 8 0.26 -9.89 20.93
C ILE A 8 -1.04 -10.49 20.37
N LYS A 9 -2.16 -10.35 21.09
CA LYS A 9 -3.47 -10.80 20.60
C LYS A 9 -3.91 -10.04 19.37
N ASP A 10 -3.72 -8.73 19.33
CA ASP A 10 -4.11 -7.89 18.19
C ASP A 10 -3.25 -8.15 16.96
N SER A 11 -1.94 -8.33 17.13
CA SER A 11 -1.07 -8.72 16.00
C SER A 11 -1.48 -10.08 15.41
N ARG A 12 -1.84 -11.03 16.26
CA ARG A 12 -2.29 -12.37 15.83
C ARG A 12 -3.64 -12.33 15.11
N LYS A 13 -4.57 -11.47 15.58
CA LYS A 13 -5.86 -11.24 14.91
C LYS A 13 -5.69 -10.64 13.52
N ILE A 14 -4.82 -9.63 13.38
CA ILE A 14 -4.50 -9.01 12.09
C ILE A 14 -3.89 -10.04 11.14
N GLU A 15 -2.93 -10.83 11.62
CA GLU A 15 -2.28 -11.89 10.85
C GLU A 15 -3.28 -12.93 10.34
N ILE A 16 -4.14 -13.44 11.21
CA ILE A 16 -5.18 -14.44 10.85
C ILE A 16 -6.16 -13.84 9.85
N ARG A 17 -6.64 -12.61 10.10
CA ARG A 17 -7.56 -11.91 9.20
C ARG A 17 -6.93 -11.67 7.83
N ALA A 18 -5.69 -11.20 7.78
CA ALA A 18 -4.99 -10.96 6.52
C ALA A 18 -4.76 -12.26 5.74
N LYS A 19 -4.37 -13.35 6.41
CA LYS A 19 -4.22 -14.67 5.77
C LYS A 19 -5.52 -15.17 5.15
N GLY A 20 -6.65 -14.94 5.81
CA GLY A 20 -7.98 -15.26 5.28
C GLY A 20 -8.41 -14.37 4.12
N LEU A 21 -7.90 -13.15 4.04
CA LEU A 21 -8.18 -12.22 2.93
C LEU A 21 -7.30 -12.45 1.71
N VAL A 22 -6.10 -13.02 1.89
CA VAL A 22 -5.17 -13.35 0.81
C VAL A 22 -5.52 -14.75 0.29
N ASP A 23 -6.55 -14.79 -0.56
CA ASP A 23 -6.92 -15.98 -1.34
C ASP A 23 -6.11 -16.06 -2.64
N ASP A 24 -6.28 -17.16 -3.37
CA ASP A 24 -5.60 -17.38 -4.65
C ASP A 24 -6.06 -16.36 -5.71
N ASN A 25 -7.32 -15.90 -5.63
CA ASN A 25 -7.85 -14.86 -6.51
C ASN A 25 -7.15 -13.52 -6.29
N LEU A 26 -7.00 -13.06 -5.04
CA LEU A 26 -6.30 -11.81 -4.76
C LEU A 26 -4.82 -11.88 -5.18
N SER A 27 -4.16 -13.01 -4.93
CA SER A 27 -2.78 -13.24 -5.37
C SER A 27 -2.65 -13.27 -6.89
N GLY A 28 -3.63 -13.85 -7.60
CA GLY A 28 -3.70 -13.88 -9.06
C GLY A 28 -3.94 -12.49 -9.65
N GLU A 29 -4.87 -11.72 -9.09
CA GLU A 29 -5.15 -10.34 -9.50
C GLU A 29 -3.94 -9.43 -9.25
N TYR A 30 -3.25 -9.59 -8.12
CA TYR A 30 -1.98 -8.93 -7.83
C TYR A 30 -0.93 -9.24 -8.91
N LYS A 31 -0.73 -10.53 -9.23
CA LYS A 31 0.21 -10.96 -10.27
C LYS A 31 -0.13 -10.31 -11.61
N THR A 32 -1.39 -10.29 -12.01
CA THR A 32 -1.85 -9.68 -13.27
C THR A 32 -1.65 -8.16 -13.31
N ALA A 33 -1.88 -7.48 -12.18
CA ALA A 33 -1.80 -6.02 -12.09
C ALA A 33 -0.36 -5.50 -12.12
N PHE A 34 0.58 -6.23 -11.52
CA PHE A 34 1.91 -5.72 -11.23
C PHE A 34 3.06 -6.49 -11.89
N LYS A 35 2.86 -7.76 -12.19
CA LYS A 35 3.84 -8.53 -12.96
C LYS A 35 3.58 -8.34 -14.45
N GLY A 36 4.30 -7.42 -15.07
CA GLY A 36 4.49 -7.46 -16.50
C GLY A 36 5.09 -8.82 -16.90
N ARG A 37 4.96 -9.19 -18.16
CA ARG A 37 5.41 -10.47 -18.72
C ARG A 37 6.85 -10.81 -18.31
N GLY A 38 7.01 -11.73 -17.36
CA GLY A 38 8.29 -12.26 -16.91
C GLY A 38 8.63 -13.59 -17.60
N ILE A 39 9.89 -14.09 -17.55
CA ILE A 39 10.24 -15.40 -18.17
C ILE A 39 9.73 -16.53 -17.27
N ASP A 40 8.57 -17.05 -17.57
CA ASP A 40 8.08 -18.34 -17.07
C ASP A 40 7.98 -19.30 -18.25
N PHE A 41 8.12 -20.59 -18.02
CA PHE A 41 7.76 -21.56 -19.04
C PHE A 41 6.28 -21.34 -19.38
N HIS A 42 6.04 -20.83 -20.58
CA HIS A 42 4.67 -20.49 -20.99
C HIS A 42 4.06 -21.62 -21.81
N ASP A 43 4.80 -22.12 -22.78
CA ASP A 43 4.30 -23.12 -23.68
C ASP A 43 5.45 -23.78 -24.48
N LEU A 44 5.14 -24.89 -25.13
CA LEU A 44 5.94 -25.50 -26.14
C LEU A 44 5.38 -25.10 -27.50
N ARG A 45 6.18 -24.49 -28.36
CA ARG A 45 5.83 -24.26 -29.74
C ARG A 45 6.74 -25.05 -30.68
N GLU A 46 6.29 -25.30 -31.88
CA GLU A 46 7.13 -25.88 -32.90
C GLU A 46 8.36 -25.00 -33.20
N TYR A 47 9.46 -25.65 -33.45
CA TYR A 47 10.72 -24.99 -33.83
C TYR A 47 10.57 -24.28 -35.17
N LEU A 48 10.96 -23.02 -35.22
CA LEU A 48 11.06 -22.24 -36.45
C LEU A 48 12.54 -22.03 -36.81
N HIS A 49 12.82 -22.01 -38.09
CA HIS A 49 14.20 -21.79 -38.58
C HIS A 49 14.74 -20.43 -38.07
N GLY A 50 15.82 -20.47 -37.26
CA GLY A 50 16.38 -19.31 -36.59
C GLY A 50 16.24 -19.33 -35.06
N ASP A 51 15.50 -20.26 -34.49
CA ASP A 51 15.45 -20.45 -33.02
C ASP A 51 16.75 -21.03 -32.49
N GLU A 52 17.12 -20.68 -31.24
CA GLU A 52 18.27 -21.26 -30.57
C GLU A 52 18.09 -22.76 -30.32
N VAL A 53 18.97 -23.58 -30.83
CA VAL A 53 18.95 -25.04 -30.65
C VAL A 53 18.98 -25.46 -29.18
N ARG A 54 19.57 -24.61 -28.31
CA ARG A 54 19.59 -24.84 -26.84
C ARG A 54 18.22 -24.74 -26.16
N SER A 55 17.27 -24.08 -26.80
CA SER A 55 15.89 -23.95 -26.28
C SER A 55 14.98 -25.10 -26.68
N ILE A 56 15.45 -26.07 -27.48
CA ILE A 56 14.68 -27.26 -27.87
C ILE A 56 14.40 -28.14 -26.65
N ASP A 57 13.13 -28.52 -26.48
CA ASP A 57 12.73 -29.55 -25.52
C ASP A 57 12.87 -30.93 -26.13
N TRP A 58 14.03 -31.54 -25.90
CA TRP A 58 14.34 -32.88 -26.42
C TRP A 58 13.39 -33.96 -25.94
N ASN A 59 12.80 -33.82 -24.75
CA ASN A 59 11.85 -34.79 -24.22
C ASN A 59 10.53 -34.80 -25.01
N THR A 60 10.00 -33.61 -25.31
CA THR A 60 8.80 -33.48 -26.14
C THR A 60 9.09 -33.83 -27.58
N THR A 61 10.19 -33.36 -28.13
CA THR A 61 10.64 -33.66 -29.49
C THR A 61 10.76 -35.19 -29.71
N ALA A 62 11.33 -35.93 -28.76
CA ALA A 62 11.48 -37.37 -28.84
C ALA A 62 10.11 -38.13 -28.80
N ARG A 63 9.12 -37.50 -28.21
CA ARG A 63 7.75 -38.10 -28.08
C ARG A 63 6.85 -37.75 -29.25
N THR A 64 6.98 -36.58 -29.82
CA THR A 64 6.12 -36.09 -30.92
C THR A 64 6.71 -36.32 -32.30
N GLY A 65 8.02 -36.44 -32.43
CA GLY A 65 8.74 -36.57 -33.70
C GLY A 65 9.15 -35.20 -34.31
N ASP A 66 8.51 -34.11 -33.92
CA ASP A 66 8.79 -32.75 -34.39
C ASP A 66 9.53 -31.96 -33.33
N PRO A 67 10.47 -31.08 -33.71
CA PRO A 67 11.23 -30.30 -32.74
C PRO A 67 10.36 -29.20 -32.11
N TYR A 68 10.30 -29.19 -30.78
CA TYR A 68 9.61 -28.21 -29.96
C TYR A 68 10.58 -27.34 -29.19
N VAL A 69 10.29 -26.03 -29.11
CA VAL A 69 11.08 -25.02 -28.39
C VAL A 69 10.32 -24.56 -27.15
N LYS A 70 11.04 -24.52 -26.02
CA LYS A 70 10.53 -23.94 -24.78
C LYS A 70 10.36 -22.44 -24.94
N GLN A 71 9.14 -21.96 -24.87
CA GLN A 71 8.89 -20.52 -24.72
C GLN A 71 8.96 -20.15 -23.24
N PHE A 72 9.89 -19.28 -22.93
CA PHE A 72 10.04 -18.72 -21.59
C PHE A 72 9.52 -17.28 -21.58
N VAL A 73 8.70 -16.96 -20.59
CA VAL A 73 8.29 -15.58 -20.30
C VAL A 73 9.07 -15.10 -19.07
N GLU A 74 9.83 -14.03 -19.18
CA GLU A 74 10.70 -13.50 -18.12
C GLU A 74 9.86 -13.02 -16.91
N GLN A 75 9.78 -13.78 -15.82
CA GLN A 75 9.24 -13.28 -14.55
C GLN A 75 10.27 -12.39 -13.86
N ARG A 76 10.13 -11.08 -13.99
CA ARG A 76 10.94 -10.15 -13.20
C ARG A 76 10.42 -10.10 -11.78
N GLU A 77 11.29 -10.45 -10.82
CA GLU A 77 11.02 -10.21 -9.40
C GLU A 77 10.85 -8.70 -9.17
N LEU A 78 9.73 -8.34 -8.59
CA LEU A 78 9.51 -6.95 -8.19
C LEU A 78 10.18 -6.69 -6.84
N SER A 79 10.74 -5.50 -6.71
CA SER A 79 11.08 -4.94 -5.41
C SER A 79 9.97 -3.99 -5.01
N ILE A 80 9.34 -4.27 -3.87
CA ILE A 80 8.18 -3.53 -3.36
C ILE A 80 8.58 -2.85 -2.07
N TYR A 81 8.24 -1.59 -1.93
CA TYR A 81 8.35 -0.86 -0.68
C TYR A 81 6.95 -0.55 -0.13
N LEU A 82 6.68 -0.99 1.09
CA LEU A 82 5.51 -0.58 1.85
C LEU A 82 5.94 0.57 2.77
N ALA A 83 5.62 1.79 2.34
CA ALA A 83 5.88 3.02 3.08
C ALA A 83 4.64 3.37 3.91
N VAL A 84 4.73 3.23 5.21
CA VAL A 84 3.59 3.36 6.13
C VAL A 84 3.83 4.54 7.06
N ASP A 85 2.92 5.47 7.04
CA ASP A 85 2.84 6.55 8.01
C ASP A 85 2.47 5.97 9.38
N ILE A 86 3.24 6.35 10.41
CA ILE A 86 3.06 5.88 11.79
C ILE A 86 2.92 7.03 12.79
N THR A 87 2.53 8.20 12.31
CA THR A 87 2.30 9.37 13.16
C THR A 87 1.06 9.20 14.06
N LYS A 88 0.93 10.03 15.08
CA LYS A 88 -0.24 10.01 15.95
C LYS A 88 -1.55 10.26 15.20
N SER A 89 -1.53 11.02 14.10
CA SER A 89 -2.73 11.26 13.29
C SER A 89 -3.34 9.96 12.79
N ILE A 90 -2.51 9.02 12.34
CA ILE A 90 -2.98 7.70 11.85
C ILE A 90 -3.46 6.78 12.99
N ASN A 91 -3.04 7.03 14.22
CA ASN A 91 -3.51 6.25 15.37
C ASN A 91 -4.89 6.71 15.88
N TYR A 92 -5.38 7.86 15.40
CA TYR A 92 -6.73 8.31 15.68
C TYR A 92 -7.76 7.52 14.86
N GLY A 93 -8.95 7.37 15.44
CA GLY A 93 -10.12 6.83 14.76
C GLY A 93 -11.38 7.25 15.51
N SER A 94 -12.40 7.74 14.80
CA SER A 94 -13.72 8.09 15.35
C SER A 94 -14.55 6.84 15.69
N ILE A 95 -14.07 5.66 15.28
CA ILE A 95 -14.69 4.35 15.56
C ILE A 95 -13.75 3.47 16.39
N ASN A 96 -14.23 2.28 16.79
CA ASN A 96 -13.50 1.33 17.65
C ASN A 96 -12.18 0.81 17.08
N LYS A 97 -11.86 1.06 15.80
CA LYS A 97 -10.61 0.67 15.15
C LYS A 97 -9.86 1.90 14.70
N SER A 98 -8.60 2.02 15.09
CA SER A 98 -7.74 3.10 14.62
C SER A 98 -7.38 2.95 13.13
N ARG A 99 -7.08 4.04 12.45
CA ARG A 99 -6.53 4.04 11.09
C ARG A 99 -5.23 3.23 11.00
N HIS A 100 -4.43 3.22 12.07
CA HIS A 100 -3.22 2.40 12.20
C HIS A 100 -3.52 0.90 12.07
N HIS A 101 -4.63 0.41 12.67
CA HIS A 101 -5.06 -0.98 12.51
C HIS A 101 -5.36 -1.32 11.04
N LEU A 102 -6.05 -0.41 10.33
CA LEU A 102 -6.34 -0.57 8.92
C LEU A 102 -5.07 -0.52 8.06
N ALA A 103 -4.15 0.41 8.33
CA ALA A 103 -2.84 0.49 7.66
C ALA A 103 -2.03 -0.81 7.84
N ALA A 104 -2.00 -1.35 9.06
CA ALA A 104 -1.33 -2.61 9.36
C ALA A 104 -1.98 -3.79 8.63
N LEU A 105 -3.31 -3.86 8.58
CA LEU A 105 -4.05 -4.91 7.85
C LEU A 105 -3.74 -4.86 6.36
N ILE A 106 -3.81 -3.69 5.73
CA ILE A 106 -3.50 -3.49 4.31
C ILE A 106 -2.06 -3.88 4.01
N SER A 107 -1.11 -3.40 4.83
CA SER A 107 0.30 -3.74 4.68
C SER A 107 0.54 -5.25 4.78
N THR A 108 -0.21 -5.93 5.66
CA THR A 108 -0.14 -7.38 5.81
C THR A 108 -0.68 -8.08 4.57
N VAL A 109 -1.84 -7.67 4.06
CA VAL A 109 -2.45 -8.26 2.85
C VAL A 109 -1.53 -8.09 1.64
N LEU A 110 -1.03 -6.88 1.42
CA LEU A 110 -0.12 -6.57 0.30
C LEU A 110 1.18 -7.38 0.38
N SER A 111 1.82 -7.40 1.56
CA SER A 111 3.10 -8.09 1.74
C SER A 111 2.97 -9.60 1.61
N LEU A 112 1.88 -10.21 2.11
CA LEU A 112 1.63 -11.64 1.94
C LEU A 112 1.31 -11.99 0.49
N SER A 113 0.53 -11.15 -0.22
CA SER A 113 0.25 -11.33 -1.66
C SER A 113 1.54 -11.27 -2.48
N ALA A 114 2.40 -10.29 -2.21
CA ALA A 114 3.70 -10.16 -2.85
C ALA A 114 4.63 -11.34 -2.54
N ALA A 115 4.72 -11.75 -1.28
CA ALA A 115 5.56 -12.88 -0.86
C ALA A 115 5.11 -14.22 -1.48
N ARG A 116 3.80 -14.45 -1.65
CA ARG A 116 3.27 -15.62 -2.38
C ARG A 116 3.68 -15.62 -3.85
N ASN A 117 3.79 -14.45 -4.45
CA ASN A 117 4.23 -14.28 -5.84
C ASN A 117 5.76 -14.25 -6.00
N GLY A 118 6.54 -14.49 -4.94
CA GLY A 118 7.99 -14.55 -4.96
C GLY A 118 8.67 -13.17 -5.05
N ASP A 119 7.94 -12.08 -4.81
CA ASP A 119 8.47 -10.73 -4.83
C ASP A 119 9.25 -10.39 -3.55
N ARG A 120 10.09 -9.36 -3.64
CA ARG A 120 10.86 -8.86 -2.49
C ARG A 120 10.11 -7.70 -1.86
N VAL A 121 9.86 -7.77 -0.56
CA VAL A 121 9.13 -6.75 0.18
C VAL A 121 10.03 -6.06 1.19
N GLY A 122 10.19 -4.74 1.03
CA GLY A 122 10.81 -3.84 1.98
C GLY A 122 9.75 -3.02 2.72
N PHE A 123 10.10 -2.53 3.90
CA PHE A 123 9.20 -1.74 4.72
C PHE A 123 9.88 -0.46 5.19
N ILE A 124 9.12 0.61 5.18
CA ILE A 124 9.55 1.92 5.67
C ILE A 124 8.44 2.45 6.57
N PHE A 125 8.74 2.61 7.84
CA PHE A 125 7.83 3.30 8.76
C PHE A 125 8.34 4.70 8.95
N PHE A 126 7.50 5.69 8.71
CA PHE A 126 7.90 7.09 8.72
C PHE A 126 6.95 7.97 9.54
N SER A 127 7.52 9.04 10.05
CA SER A 127 6.85 10.17 10.64
C SER A 127 7.37 11.46 9.95
N ASN A 128 7.93 12.41 10.66
CA ASN A 128 8.76 13.48 10.09
C ASN A 128 10.16 13.00 9.66
N LYS A 129 10.51 11.77 10.00
CA LYS A 129 11.76 11.06 9.67
C LYS A 129 11.47 9.59 9.43
N ILE A 130 12.50 8.84 9.03
CA ILE A 130 12.42 7.40 8.91
C ILE A 130 12.61 6.77 10.30
N GLU A 131 11.57 6.14 10.82
CA GLU A 131 11.58 5.50 12.14
C GLU A 131 12.06 4.04 12.05
N HIS A 132 11.71 3.36 10.97
CA HIS A 132 12.16 2.00 10.71
C HIS A 132 12.30 1.74 9.23
N PHE A 133 13.37 1.03 8.86
CA PHE A 133 13.62 0.60 7.50
C PHE A 133 14.01 -0.88 7.49
N ALA A 134 13.43 -1.62 6.56
CA ALA A 134 13.82 -2.99 6.24
C ALA A 134 13.99 -3.14 4.74
N GLU A 135 15.15 -3.59 4.32
CA GLU A 135 15.47 -3.84 2.90
C GLU A 135 14.51 -4.87 2.29
N PRO A 136 14.22 -4.77 0.97
CA PRO A 136 13.39 -5.73 0.28
C PRO A 136 13.98 -7.15 0.33
N GLN A 137 13.28 -8.07 0.97
CA GLN A 137 13.63 -9.48 1.10
C GLN A 137 12.44 -10.37 0.73
N LYS A 138 12.73 -11.61 0.33
CA LYS A 138 11.71 -12.62 0.03
C LYS A 138 11.19 -13.30 1.30
N GLY A 139 9.99 -13.82 1.18
CA GLY A 139 9.41 -14.77 2.10
C GLY A 139 8.51 -14.17 3.17
N GLN A 140 7.52 -14.96 3.54
CA GLN A 140 6.48 -14.55 4.48
C GLN A 140 7.02 -14.29 5.89
N ILE A 141 8.06 -15.02 6.32
CA ILE A 141 8.66 -14.86 7.65
C ILE A 141 9.25 -13.46 7.81
N HIS A 142 9.97 -12.95 6.77
CA HIS A 142 10.47 -11.58 6.76
C HIS A 142 9.33 -10.57 6.92
N CYS A 143 8.28 -10.69 6.09
CA CYS A 143 7.12 -9.81 6.14
C CYS A 143 6.48 -9.80 7.54
N MET A 144 6.20 -10.98 8.09
CA MET A 144 5.55 -11.08 9.40
C MET A 144 6.38 -10.51 10.54
N LYS A 145 7.72 -10.70 10.51
CA LYS A 145 8.62 -10.12 11.50
C LYS A 145 8.52 -8.58 11.53
N ILE A 146 8.48 -7.94 10.36
CA ILE A 146 8.42 -6.48 10.27
C ILE A 146 7.02 -5.95 10.61
N LEU A 147 5.97 -6.64 10.15
CA LEU A 147 4.59 -6.26 10.43
C LEU A 147 4.26 -6.29 11.92
N ARG A 148 4.82 -7.23 12.68
CA ARG A 148 4.70 -7.23 14.15
C ARG A 148 5.31 -5.98 14.77
N LYS A 149 6.40 -5.43 14.21
CA LYS A 149 6.96 -4.15 14.67
C LYS A 149 6.01 -2.99 14.35
N LEU A 150 5.37 -3.00 13.17
CA LEU A 150 4.39 -1.99 12.82
C LEU A 150 3.22 -1.96 13.81
N ILE A 151 2.63 -3.12 14.09
CA ILE A 151 1.46 -3.24 14.97
C ILE A 151 1.77 -2.82 16.41
N ASN A 152 2.98 -3.12 16.88
CA ASN A 152 3.41 -2.82 18.25
C ASN A 152 4.13 -1.47 18.37
N HIS A 153 4.13 -0.66 17.32
CA HIS A 153 4.80 0.63 17.34
C HIS A 153 3.97 1.66 18.13
N ASP A 154 4.64 2.39 19.03
CA ASP A 154 4.05 3.53 19.71
C ASP A 154 4.26 4.80 18.84
N PRO A 155 3.18 5.40 18.32
CA PRO A 155 3.30 6.48 17.36
C PRO A 155 3.92 7.74 17.94
N PRO A 156 4.96 8.30 17.31
CA PRO A 156 5.59 9.51 17.79
C PRO A 156 4.66 10.74 17.60
N PRO A 157 4.74 11.72 18.51
CA PRO A 157 4.06 13.00 18.35
C PRO A 157 4.81 13.85 17.31
N ALA A 158 4.61 13.55 16.04
CA ALA A 158 5.33 14.21 14.94
C ALA A 158 4.38 14.46 13.77
N ILE A 159 4.69 15.46 12.97
CA ILE A 159 4.01 15.73 11.70
C ILE A 159 4.44 14.70 10.68
N SER A 160 3.51 14.20 9.88
CA SER A 160 3.82 13.28 8.79
C SER A 160 4.62 13.97 7.69
N SER A 161 5.65 13.29 7.15
CA SER A 161 6.42 13.78 6.00
C SER A 161 6.55 12.68 4.92
N PRO A 162 5.54 12.51 4.07
CA PRO A 162 5.62 11.61 2.93
C PRO A 162 6.77 11.95 1.99
N GLY A 163 7.09 13.26 1.83
CA GLY A 163 8.23 13.72 1.03
C GLY A 163 9.56 13.16 1.50
N ALA A 164 9.86 13.25 2.80
CA ALA A 164 11.09 12.70 3.38
C ALA A 164 11.18 11.17 3.17
N CYS A 165 10.06 10.47 3.26
CA CYS A 165 10.00 9.04 2.98
C CYS A 165 10.33 8.73 1.52
N LEU A 166 9.74 9.44 0.57
CA LEU A 166 9.97 9.25 -0.86
C LEU A 166 11.42 9.58 -1.24
N GLU A 167 11.98 10.67 -0.70
CA GLU A 167 13.38 11.04 -0.88
C GLU A 167 14.32 9.94 -0.38
N PHE A 168 14.05 9.38 0.80
CA PHE A 168 14.83 8.28 1.36
C PHE A 168 14.81 7.04 0.45
N ILE A 169 13.63 6.66 -0.08
CA ILE A 169 13.50 5.55 -1.02
C ILE A 169 14.34 5.81 -2.26
N MET A 170 14.20 6.97 -2.87
CA MET A 170 14.91 7.34 -4.09
C MET A 170 16.44 7.34 -3.94
N LYS A 171 16.96 7.69 -2.76
CA LYS A 171 18.40 7.63 -2.47
C LYS A 171 18.94 6.21 -2.32
N ARG A 172 18.09 5.26 -1.89
CA ARG A 172 18.52 3.88 -1.62
C ARG A 172 18.28 2.92 -2.76
N GLN A 173 17.23 3.12 -3.52
CA GLN A 173 16.90 2.20 -4.59
C GLN A 173 17.84 2.35 -5.80
N LYS A 174 18.28 1.20 -6.35
CA LYS A 174 19.11 1.15 -7.55
C LYS A 174 18.33 0.83 -8.82
N LYS A 175 17.13 0.28 -8.70
CA LYS A 175 16.27 -0.16 -9.80
C LYS A 175 14.86 0.34 -9.58
N ARG A 176 14.10 0.48 -10.68
CA ARG A 176 12.66 0.78 -10.61
C ARG A 176 11.96 -0.19 -9.67
N SER A 177 11.22 0.36 -8.73
CA SER A 177 10.52 -0.39 -7.70
C SER A 177 9.05 -0.01 -7.68
N MET A 178 8.24 -0.85 -7.06
CA MET A 178 6.86 -0.54 -6.73
C MET A 178 6.80 0.02 -5.32
N ILE A 179 6.05 1.09 -5.13
CA ILE A 179 5.94 1.77 -3.84
C ILE A 179 4.46 1.91 -3.50
N PHE A 180 4.06 1.35 -2.37
CA PHE A 180 2.76 1.62 -1.77
C PHE A 180 2.97 2.62 -0.65
N LEU A 181 2.48 3.84 -0.83
CA LEU A 181 2.54 4.90 0.16
C LEU A 181 1.20 4.97 0.89
N ILE A 182 1.22 4.59 2.17
CA ILE A 182 0.03 4.46 3.03
C ILE A 182 0.04 5.59 4.05
N SER A 183 -0.88 6.54 3.94
CA SER A 183 -1.00 7.72 4.81
C SER A 183 -2.40 8.29 4.77
N ASP A 184 -2.72 9.24 5.64
CA ASP A 184 -3.90 10.10 5.55
C ASP A 184 -3.69 11.27 4.57
N PHE A 185 -2.42 11.54 4.20
CA PHE A 185 -1.99 12.63 3.32
C PHE A 185 -2.41 14.04 3.80
N LEU A 186 -2.62 14.24 5.09
CA LEU A 186 -3.02 15.54 5.65
C LEU A 186 -1.88 16.56 5.73
N SER A 187 -0.63 16.13 5.57
CA SER A 187 0.54 16.98 5.51
C SER A 187 0.67 17.69 4.15
N GLU A 188 1.45 18.76 4.10
CA GLU A 188 1.73 19.54 2.90
C GLU A 188 3.20 19.40 2.48
N GLY A 189 3.52 19.84 1.26
CA GLY A 189 4.91 20.00 0.79
C GLY A 189 5.59 18.69 0.34
N PHE A 190 4.84 17.68 -0.09
CA PHE A 190 5.38 16.41 -0.60
C PHE A 190 5.21 16.24 -2.13
N GLU A 191 4.64 17.22 -2.79
CA GLU A 191 4.22 17.14 -4.19
C GLU A 191 5.41 16.97 -5.14
N ASN A 192 6.53 17.65 -4.86
CA ASN A 192 7.73 17.55 -5.68
C ASN A 192 8.38 16.17 -5.59
N GLU A 193 8.56 15.63 -4.39
CA GLU A 193 9.13 14.31 -4.14
C GLU A 193 8.24 13.23 -4.73
N LEU A 194 6.93 13.41 -4.61
CA LEU A 194 5.92 12.52 -5.19
C LEU A 194 6.01 12.50 -6.72
N LYS A 195 6.11 13.66 -7.37
CA LYS A 195 6.31 13.79 -8.80
C LYS A 195 7.60 13.10 -9.25
N ILE A 196 8.74 13.40 -8.62
CA ILE A 196 10.03 12.82 -8.99
C ILE A 196 10.01 11.30 -8.79
N CYS A 197 9.43 10.84 -7.68
CA CYS A 197 9.35 9.42 -7.36
C CYS A 197 8.47 8.66 -8.34
N SER A 198 7.30 9.18 -8.71
CA SER A 198 6.37 8.54 -9.65
C SER A 198 6.94 8.40 -11.07
N HIS A 199 7.81 9.31 -11.51
CA HIS A 199 8.51 9.17 -12.79
C HIS A 199 9.52 8.02 -12.82
N LYS A 200 10.15 7.74 -11.69
CA LYS A 200 11.20 6.70 -11.58
C LYS A 200 10.63 5.35 -11.15
N ASN A 201 9.50 5.33 -10.49
CA ASN A 201 8.90 4.17 -9.84
C ASN A 201 7.45 3.99 -10.21
N ASP A 202 6.91 2.83 -9.87
CA ASP A 202 5.48 2.58 -9.89
C ASP A 202 4.92 2.92 -8.51
N LEU A 203 4.23 4.06 -8.39
CA LEU A 203 3.74 4.57 -7.12
C LEU A 203 2.22 4.39 -7.00
N VAL A 204 1.80 3.81 -5.90
CA VAL A 204 0.41 3.64 -5.50
C VAL A 204 0.18 4.37 -4.18
N ALA A 205 -0.72 5.33 -4.16
CA ALA A 205 -1.13 6.03 -2.95
C ALA A 205 -2.35 5.33 -2.33
N ILE A 206 -2.24 4.93 -1.08
CA ILE A 206 -3.34 4.36 -0.29
C ILE A 206 -3.69 5.35 0.81
N GLN A 207 -4.78 6.05 0.61
CA GLN A 207 -5.29 7.04 1.55
C GLN A 207 -6.24 6.40 2.54
N ILE A 208 -5.97 6.56 3.84
CA ILE A 208 -6.86 6.11 4.91
C ILE A 208 -7.56 7.32 5.51
N ILE A 209 -8.88 7.36 5.38
CA ILE A 209 -9.74 8.48 5.76
C ILE A 209 -10.57 8.06 6.96
N ASP A 210 -10.63 8.89 7.99
CA ASP A 210 -11.59 8.71 9.09
C ASP A 210 -12.94 9.29 8.71
N PRO A 211 -14.07 8.66 9.07
CA PRO A 211 -15.42 9.22 8.82
C PRO A 211 -15.60 10.65 9.33
N ALA A 212 -15.04 10.99 10.48
CA ALA A 212 -15.10 12.34 11.05
C ALA A 212 -14.33 13.39 10.24
N GLU A 213 -13.43 12.97 9.33
CA GLU A 213 -12.79 13.89 8.38
C GLU A 213 -13.67 14.23 7.19
N ILE A 214 -14.64 13.39 6.87
CA ILE A 214 -15.59 13.62 5.76
C ILE A 214 -16.71 14.52 6.25
N GLU A 215 -17.25 14.20 7.42
CA GLU A 215 -18.38 14.89 8.00
C GLU A 215 -18.16 15.09 9.50
N LEU A 216 -18.22 16.34 9.95
CA LEU A 216 -18.03 16.68 11.35
C LEU A 216 -19.18 16.09 12.18
N PRO A 217 -18.93 15.23 13.18
CA PRO A 217 -19.99 14.63 13.97
C PRO A 217 -20.74 15.69 14.80
N THR A 218 -22.05 15.59 14.87
CA THR A 218 -22.93 16.47 15.65
C THR A 218 -22.85 16.07 17.14
N ALA A 219 -22.00 16.74 17.91
CA ALA A 219 -21.76 16.45 19.33
C ALA A 219 -21.85 17.69 20.24
N GLY A 220 -22.37 18.81 19.71
CA GLY A 220 -22.43 20.07 20.45
C GLY A 220 -21.08 20.76 20.56
N LYS A 221 -20.83 21.42 21.67
CA LYS A 221 -19.56 22.09 21.94
C LYS A 221 -18.51 21.09 22.39
N VAL A 222 -17.50 20.87 21.55
CA VAL A 222 -16.41 19.92 21.81
C VAL A 222 -15.06 20.62 21.78
N TYR A 223 -14.12 20.12 22.54
CA TYR A 223 -12.72 20.51 22.39
C TYR A 223 -12.07 19.64 21.29
N VAL A 224 -11.77 20.25 20.16
CA VAL A 224 -11.04 19.59 19.09
C VAL A 224 -9.55 19.79 19.36
N LYS A 225 -8.82 18.70 19.53
CA LYS A 225 -7.39 18.71 19.78
C LYS A 225 -6.63 18.40 18.50
N ASN A 226 -5.70 19.28 18.13
CA ASN A 226 -4.77 18.96 17.05
C ASN A 226 -3.72 17.97 17.57
N PRO A 227 -3.64 16.74 17.01
CA PRO A 227 -2.73 15.71 17.50
C PRO A 227 -1.24 16.06 17.29
N GLU A 228 -0.92 16.98 16.40
CA GLU A 228 0.45 17.34 16.04
C GLU A 228 1.08 18.39 16.96
N ASN A 229 0.27 19.35 17.44
CA ASN A 229 0.77 20.46 18.26
C ASN A 229 0.12 20.57 19.63
N ASP A 230 -0.71 19.61 20.00
CA ASP A 230 -1.43 19.52 21.27
C ASP A 230 -2.37 20.70 21.58
N LYS A 231 -2.57 21.64 20.62
CA LYS A 231 -3.50 22.77 20.81
C LYS A 231 -4.94 22.30 20.73
N SER A 232 -5.76 22.82 21.64
CA SER A 232 -7.18 22.50 21.70
C SER A 232 -7.99 23.77 21.40
N TYR A 233 -9.05 23.60 20.60
CA TYR A 233 -9.97 24.65 20.22
C TYR A 233 -11.39 24.21 20.59
N LEU A 234 -12.16 25.13 21.19
CA LEU A 234 -13.58 24.90 21.42
C LEU A 234 -14.31 25.13 20.11
N MET A 235 -15.04 24.12 19.65
CA MET A 235 -15.82 24.16 18.41
C MET A 235 -17.24 23.71 18.70
N ASP A 236 -18.22 24.46 18.21
CA ASP A 236 -19.63 24.02 18.25
C ASP A 236 -19.96 23.25 16.98
N THR A 237 -19.99 21.93 17.12
CA THR A 237 -20.24 21.03 15.97
C THR A 237 -21.71 20.98 15.53
N ASN A 238 -22.64 21.64 16.25
CA ASN A 238 -24.03 21.78 15.85
C ASN A 238 -24.24 23.02 14.97
N ASP A 239 -23.28 23.93 14.90
CA ASP A 239 -23.37 25.11 14.04
C ASP A 239 -23.20 24.69 12.56
N LYS A 240 -24.29 24.93 11.80
CA LYS A 240 -24.35 24.61 10.37
C LYS A 240 -23.26 25.32 9.55
N SER A 241 -22.95 26.56 9.91
CA SER A 241 -21.92 27.34 9.20
C SER A 241 -20.53 26.72 9.39
N ILE A 242 -20.24 26.20 10.57
CA ILE A 242 -19.01 25.49 10.88
C ILE A 242 -18.95 24.16 10.11
N GLN A 243 -20.04 23.41 10.09
CA GLN A 243 -20.13 22.15 9.35
C GLN A 243 -19.95 22.36 7.84
N GLU A 244 -20.62 23.33 7.25
CA GLU A 244 -20.53 23.65 5.83
C GLU A 244 -19.12 24.13 5.45
N ASN A 245 -18.52 24.99 6.26
CA ASN A 245 -17.15 25.46 6.04
C ASN A 245 -16.15 24.30 6.13
N TYR A 246 -16.24 23.47 7.15
CA TYR A 246 -15.42 22.27 7.31
C TYR A 246 -15.51 21.34 6.07
N LYS A 247 -16.73 21.01 5.66
CA LYS A 247 -17.00 20.17 4.50
C LYS A 247 -16.46 20.79 3.20
N SER A 248 -16.63 22.09 3.02
CA SER A 248 -16.11 22.83 1.86
C SER A 248 -14.59 22.80 1.80
N GLN A 249 -13.91 23.08 2.91
CA GLN A 249 -12.45 23.05 2.98
C GLN A 249 -11.92 21.63 2.74
N ARG A 250 -12.57 20.62 3.34
CA ARG A 250 -12.19 19.22 3.16
C ARG A 250 -12.32 18.75 1.71
N ASN A 251 -13.41 19.12 1.06
CA ASN A 251 -13.64 18.80 -0.34
C ASN A 251 -12.60 19.45 -1.25
N LYS A 252 -12.30 20.73 -1.06
CA LYS A 252 -11.26 21.43 -1.82
C LYS A 252 -9.90 20.77 -1.67
N TRP A 253 -9.55 20.40 -0.44
CA TRP A 253 -8.29 19.70 -0.17
C TRP A 253 -8.25 18.33 -0.88
N GLN A 254 -9.35 17.56 -0.80
CA GLN A 254 -9.45 16.24 -1.44
C GLN A 254 -9.40 16.34 -2.97
N GLU A 255 -10.02 17.35 -3.56
CA GLU A 255 -9.94 17.62 -4.99
C GLU A 255 -8.52 17.96 -5.43
N ASN A 256 -7.84 18.82 -4.67
CA ASN A 256 -6.45 19.14 -4.93
C ASN A 256 -5.55 17.89 -4.88
N LEU A 257 -5.68 17.07 -3.84
CA LEU A 257 -4.94 15.82 -3.70
C LEU A 257 -5.22 14.85 -4.86
N ASN A 258 -6.47 14.70 -5.28
CA ASN A 258 -6.86 13.90 -6.43
C ASN A 258 -6.21 14.39 -7.72
N ASN A 259 -6.15 15.71 -7.91
CA ASN A 259 -5.51 16.33 -9.08
C ASN A 259 -4.00 16.08 -9.09
N ILE A 260 -3.33 16.19 -7.93
CA ILE A 260 -1.90 15.88 -7.79
C ILE A 260 -1.64 14.44 -8.22
N PHE A 261 -2.39 13.47 -7.72
CA PHE A 261 -2.21 12.06 -8.09
C PHE A 261 -2.51 11.80 -9.56
N LYS A 262 -3.59 12.36 -10.09
CA LYS A 262 -3.97 12.23 -11.50
C LYS A 262 -2.92 12.79 -12.46
N LEU A 263 -2.40 14.00 -12.19
CA LEU A 263 -1.38 14.65 -13.01
C LEU A 263 -0.06 13.84 -13.04
N ASN A 264 0.26 13.17 -11.95
CA ASN A 264 1.48 12.37 -11.84
C ASN A 264 1.26 10.87 -12.18
N LYS A 265 0.07 10.49 -12.70
CA LYS A 265 -0.30 9.12 -13.07
C LYS A 265 -0.12 8.13 -11.92
N ILE A 266 -0.46 8.55 -10.71
CA ILE A 266 -0.38 7.76 -9.49
C ILE A 266 -1.74 7.12 -9.25
N ASP A 267 -1.76 5.81 -9.07
CA ASP A 267 -2.99 5.12 -8.67
C ASP A 267 -3.34 5.50 -7.23
N HIS A 268 -4.57 5.85 -7.03
CA HIS A 268 -5.06 6.33 -5.74
C HIS A 268 -6.20 5.44 -5.23
N LEU A 269 -5.95 4.75 -4.13
CA LEU A 269 -6.94 3.97 -3.40
C LEU A 269 -7.37 4.73 -2.15
N LYS A 270 -8.66 5.05 -2.04
CA LYS A 270 -9.26 5.65 -0.85
C LYS A 270 -9.94 4.57 -0.02
N LEU A 271 -9.65 4.55 1.27
CA LEU A 271 -10.25 3.65 2.23
C LEU A 271 -10.82 4.46 3.39
N ILE A 272 -12.12 4.39 3.55
CA ILE A 272 -12.81 4.98 4.70
C ILE A 272 -12.72 3.94 5.82
N ASN A 273 -12.20 4.38 6.99
CA ASN A 273 -12.06 3.53 8.17
C ASN A 273 -13.41 3.44 8.89
N ASP A 274 -14.37 2.77 8.27
CA ASP A 274 -15.71 2.50 8.84
C ASP A 274 -15.91 1.00 9.12
N GLU A 275 -17.08 0.64 9.64
CA GLU A 275 -17.41 -0.76 9.95
C GLU A 275 -17.55 -1.63 8.70
N ASN A 276 -17.89 -1.02 7.56
CA ASN A 276 -18.10 -1.69 6.27
C ASN A 276 -16.82 -1.76 5.44
N CYS A 277 -15.70 -1.23 5.93
CA CYS A 277 -14.44 -1.23 5.22
C CYS A 277 -13.94 -2.65 4.94
N ASP A 278 -13.87 -2.99 3.66
CA ASP A 278 -13.30 -4.24 3.17
C ASP A 278 -12.02 -3.96 2.35
N PRO A 279 -10.85 -4.01 2.99
CA PRO A 279 -9.58 -3.74 2.33
C PRO A 279 -9.27 -4.70 1.18
N ALA A 280 -9.67 -5.98 1.30
CA ALA A 280 -9.40 -6.95 0.24
C ALA A 280 -10.22 -6.65 -1.01
N LYS A 281 -11.50 -6.31 -0.85
CA LYS A 281 -12.36 -5.90 -1.97
C LYS A 281 -11.82 -4.64 -2.64
N ALA A 282 -11.39 -3.65 -1.87
CA ALA A 282 -10.83 -2.41 -2.39
C ALA A 282 -9.52 -2.65 -3.16
N LEU A 283 -8.62 -3.50 -2.64
CA LEU A 283 -7.40 -3.89 -3.33
C LEU A 283 -7.69 -4.69 -4.61
N LYS A 284 -8.69 -5.60 -4.60
CA LYS A 284 -9.12 -6.31 -5.82
C LYS A 284 -9.58 -5.36 -6.91
N ILE A 285 -10.36 -4.33 -6.57
CA ILE A 285 -10.81 -3.30 -7.52
C ILE A 285 -9.61 -2.55 -8.10
N LEU A 286 -8.67 -2.12 -7.26
CA LEU A 286 -7.44 -1.47 -7.69
C LEU A 286 -6.63 -2.35 -8.65
N PHE A 287 -6.44 -3.62 -8.33
CA PHE A 287 -5.66 -4.54 -9.16
C PHE A 287 -6.33 -4.80 -10.51
N LYS A 288 -7.66 -4.97 -10.54
CA LYS A 288 -8.42 -5.12 -11.78
C LYS A 288 -8.34 -3.88 -12.68
N SER A 289 -8.49 -2.69 -12.12
CA SER A 289 -8.39 -1.44 -12.88
C SER A 289 -7.00 -1.27 -13.53
N ARG A 290 -5.93 -1.62 -12.80
CA ARG A 290 -4.57 -1.60 -13.34
C ARG A 290 -4.35 -2.62 -14.44
N ALA A 291 -4.83 -3.84 -14.26
CA ALA A 291 -4.73 -4.90 -15.27
C ALA A 291 -5.42 -4.51 -16.59
N THR A 292 -6.50 -3.72 -16.52
CA THR A 292 -7.22 -3.22 -17.67
C THR A 292 -6.49 -2.05 -18.33
N ASN A 293 -5.89 -1.15 -17.56
CA ASN A 293 -5.19 0.04 -18.09
C ASN A 293 -3.80 -0.29 -18.64
N ASN A 294 -3.21 -1.42 -18.27
CA ASN A 294 -1.92 -1.91 -18.80
C ASN A 294 -2.05 -2.72 -20.12
N ARG A 295 -3.25 -2.77 -20.71
CA ARG A 295 -3.50 -3.30 -22.04
C ARG A 295 -3.55 -2.15 -23.04
#